data_cdbc4385fe83ea098e220f2853aa26e2
#
_entry.id   cdbc4385fe83ea098e220f2853aa26e2
#
_cell.length_a   1.000
_cell.length_b   1.000
_cell.length_c   1.000
_cell.angle_alpha   90.00
_cell.angle_beta   90.00
_cell.angle_gamma   90.00
#
_symmetry.space_group_name_H-M   'P 1'
#
loop_
_entity.id
_entity.type
_entity.pdbx_description
1 polymer ?
#
loop_
_entity_poly.entity_id
_entity_poly.type
_entity_poly.pdbx_seq_one_letter_code
_entity_poly.pdbx_strand_id
1 'polypeptide(L)'
;LESLSYSLTNAQLRTVSEVAQDMSGEHLCSRLIQGDVGSGKTVVATIALINTVIAGYQGALMAPTEVLARQHYESFVKGFEKAGLDIRVELLVGSMTAKQKKEAYARIADGTAGIIVGTHALIQEKVEYKELALVITDEQHRFGVNQRRDFSQKGKSPHILVMSATPIPRTLAIILYGDLDISIIDEMPANRLPIKNCVVDESYRPKAYACLLYTSPSPRD
;
A
#
# COMPACT_ATOMS: atom_id res chain seq x y z
N LEU A 1 -10.18 -14.85 3.65
CA LEU A 1 -9.41 -15.36 2.47
C LEU A 1 -10.31 -16.01 1.44
N GLU A 2 -11.42 -16.64 1.84
CA GLU A 2 -12.37 -17.31 0.92
C GLU A 2 -13.05 -16.36 -0.08
N SER A 3 -13.06 -15.05 0.16
CA SER A 3 -13.64 -14.04 -0.74
C SER A 3 -12.70 -13.59 -1.87
N LEU A 4 -11.43 -14.01 -1.84
CA LEU A 4 -10.49 -13.72 -2.92
C LEU A 4 -10.81 -14.60 -4.14
N SER A 5 -10.88 -14.00 -5.32
CA SER A 5 -11.11 -14.72 -6.58
C SER A 5 -9.89 -15.52 -7.07
N TYR A 6 -8.82 -15.58 -6.30
CA TYR A 6 -7.56 -16.28 -6.58
C TYR A 6 -6.92 -16.76 -5.27
N SER A 7 -6.11 -17.82 -5.35
CA SER A 7 -5.31 -18.33 -4.23
C SER A 7 -4.03 -17.51 -4.09
N LEU A 8 -3.63 -17.27 -2.84
CA LEU A 8 -2.35 -16.64 -2.53
C LEU A 8 -1.20 -17.60 -2.85
N THR A 9 -0.05 -17.04 -3.28
CA THR A 9 1.17 -17.82 -3.44
C THR A 9 1.76 -18.17 -2.05
N ASN A 10 2.66 -19.17 -1.99
CA ASN A 10 3.32 -19.54 -0.75
C ASN A 10 4.14 -18.38 -0.17
N ALA A 11 4.81 -17.60 -1.03
CA ALA A 11 5.56 -16.42 -0.62
C ALA A 11 4.65 -15.34 0.00
N GLN A 12 3.45 -15.13 -0.56
CA GLN A 12 2.46 -14.20 0.00
C GLN A 12 1.93 -14.70 1.36
N LEU A 13 1.60 -16.00 1.48
CA LEU A 13 1.15 -16.60 2.74
C LEU A 13 2.21 -16.51 3.83
N ARG A 14 3.46 -16.81 3.49
CA ARG A 14 4.60 -16.65 4.40
C ARG A 14 4.71 -15.20 4.89
N THR A 15 4.69 -14.24 3.97
CA THR A 15 4.79 -12.82 4.32
C THR A 15 3.62 -12.35 5.19
N VAL A 16 2.40 -12.79 4.91
CA VAL A 16 1.22 -12.50 5.75
C VAL A 16 1.41 -13.04 7.16
N SER A 17 1.93 -14.27 7.29
CA SER A 17 2.20 -14.89 8.59
C SER A 17 3.28 -14.14 9.38
N GLU A 18 4.38 -13.75 8.72
CA GLU A 18 5.46 -12.96 9.33
C GLU A 18 4.95 -11.60 9.83
N VAL A 19 4.18 -10.88 9.00
CA VAL A 19 3.56 -9.60 9.39
C VAL A 19 2.60 -9.78 10.57
N ALA A 20 1.75 -10.81 10.55
CA ALA A 20 0.80 -11.07 11.62
C ALA A 20 1.50 -11.42 12.94
N GLN A 21 2.58 -12.19 12.88
CA GLN A 21 3.40 -12.54 14.03
C GLN A 21 4.04 -11.29 14.65
N ASP A 22 4.64 -10.44 13.84
CA ASP A 22 5.23 -9.18 14.31
C ASP A 22 4.20 -8.25 14.94
N MET A 23 3.03 -8.11 14.31
CA MET A 23 1.96 -7.22 14.81
C MET A 23 1.32 -7.74 16.10
N SER A 24 1.42 -9.04 16.39
CA SER A 24 0.95 -9.64 17.64
C SER A 24 2.00 -9.70 18.74
N GLY A 25 3.25 -9.34 18.45
CA GLY A 25 4.37 -9.35 19.37
C GLY A 25 4.40 -8.16 20.33
N GLU A 26 5.31 -8.20 21.28
CA GLU A 26 5.52 -7.11 22.27
C GLU A 26 6.25 -5.89 21.68
N HIS A 27 6.87 -6.06 20.51
CA HIS A 27 7.65 -5.01 19.84
C HIS A 27 6.91 -4.44 18.64
N LEU A 28 7.21 -3.19 18.33
CA LEU A 28 6.66 -2.55 17.14
C LEU A 28 7.18 -3.23 15.86
N CYS A 29 6.27 -3.72 15.05
CA CYS A 29 6.58 -4.22 13.72
C CYS A 29 7.17 -3.09 12.86
N SER A 30 8.34 -3.31 12.32
CA SER A 30 8.97 -2.44 11.33
C SER A 30 9.54 -3.32 10.22
N ARG A 31 8.77 -3.49 9.11
CA ARG A 31 9.07 -4.51 8.08
C ARG A 31 9.03 -3.94 6.67
N LEU A 32 10.01 -4.33 5.85
CA LEU A 32 10.05 -4.10 4.41
C LEU A 32 9.50 -5.31 3.67
N ILE A 33 8.42 -5.12 2.91
CA ILE A 33 7.88 -6.11 1.99
C ILE A 33 8.43 -5.80 0.60
N GLN A 34 9.33 -6.67 0.14
CA GLN A 34 9.99 -6.54 -1.15
C GLN A 34 9.45 -7.58 -2.13
N GLY A 35 9.19 -7.17 -3.35
CA GLY A 35 8.75 -8.08 -4.42
C GLY A 35 8.56 -7.32 -5.70
N ASP A 36 8.65 -7.98 -6.83
CA ASP A 36 8.52 -7.37 -8.15
C ASP A 36 7.15 -6.73 -8.37
N VAL A 37 7.01 -5.89 -9.39
CA VAL A 37 5.71 -5.31 -9.80
C VAL A 37 4.75 -6.45 -10.12
N GLY A 38 3.57 -6.43 -9.48
CA GLY A 38 2.55 -7.48 -9.66
C GLY A 38 2.80 -8.77 -8.87
N SER A 39 3.78 -8.85 -7.97
CA SER A 39 3.96 -9.99 -7.05
C SER A 39 2.86 -10.10 -5.98
N GLY A 40 2.00 -9.07 -5.85
CA GLY A 40 0.89 -9.05 -4.90
C GLY A 40 1.21 -8.46 -3.54
N LYS A 41 2.19 -7.57 -3.43
CA LYS A 41 2.46 -6.80 -2.19
C LYS A 41 1.21 -6.14 -1.62
N THR A 42 0.39 -5.54 -2.49
CA THR A 42 -0.86 -4.88 -2.11
C THR A 42 -1.85 -5.84 -1.42
N VAL A 43 -1.88 -7.11 -1.80
CA VAL A 43 -2.76 -8.11 -1.15
C VAL A 43 -2.30 -8.35 0.29
N VAL A 44 -1.00 -8.49 0.53
CA VAL A 44 -0.45 -8.62 1.88
C VAL A 44 -0.79 -7.39 2.73
N ALA A 45 -0.60 -6.19 2.16
CA ALA A 45 -0.97 -4.93 2.80
C ALA A 45 -2.47 -4.85 3.14
N THR A 46 -3.33 -5.29 2.21
CA THR A 46 -4.78 -5.33 2.42
C THR A 46 -5.15 -6.24 3.58
N ILE A 47 -4.56 -7.44 3.66
CA ILE A 47 -4.81 -8.39 4.75
C ILE A 47 -4.36 -7.80 6.09
N ALA A 48 -3.19 -7.16 6.15
CA ALA A 48 -2.71 -6.49 7.36
C ALA A 48 -3.65 -5.37 7.81
N LEU A 49 -4.15 -4.54 6.88
CA LEU A 49 -5.13 -3.49 7.18
C LEU A 49 -6.46 -4.06 7.69
N ILE A 50 -6.97 -5.12 7.05
CA ILE A 50 -8.20 -5.79 7.50
C ILE A 50 -8.03 -6.31 8.93
N ASN A 51 -6.92 -7.01 9.22
CA ASN A 51 -6.63 -7.52 10.56
C ASN A 51 -6.56 -6.40 11.59
N THR A 52 -5.96 -5.26 11.25
CA THR A 52 -5.90 -4.07 12.11
C THR A 52 -7.30 -3.55 12.45
N VAL A 53 -8.19 -3.46 11.45
CA VAL A 53 -9.56 -2.97 11.66
C VAL A 53 -10.40 -3.96 12.45
N ILE A 54 -10.26 -5.27 12.19
CA ILE A 54 -10.94 -6.32 12.98
C ILE A 54 -10.50 -6.28 14.44
N ALA A 55 -9.24 -5.94 14.72
CA ALA A 55 -8.73 -5.75 16.08
C ALA A 55 -9.22 -4.44 16.74
N GLY A 56 -10.02 -3.62 16.07
CA GLY A 56 -10.60 -2.37 16.59
C GLY A 56 -9.73 -1.14 16.43
N TYR A 57 -8.69 -1.21 15.62
CA TYR A 57 -7.73 -0.13 15.37
C TYR A 57 -7.88 0.46 13.97
N GLN A 58 -7.18 1.58 13.73
CA GLN A 58 -7.11 2.22 12.42
C GLN A 58 -5.81 1.85 11.71
N GLY A 59 -5.90 1.69 10.38
CA GLY A 59 -4.74 1.51 9.50
C GLY A 59 -4.66 2.62 8.45
N ALA A 60 -3.46 3.11 8.17
CA ALA A 60 -3.20 4.11 7.14
C ALA A 60 -2.36 3.53 5.99
N LEU A 61 -2.73 3.81 4.74
CA LEU A 61 -1.93 3.50 3.56
C LEU A 61 -1.54 4.79 2.86
N MET A 62 -0.24 5.05 2.80
CA MET A 62 0.33 6.21 2.16
C MET A 62 0.89 5.85 0.78
N ALA A 63 0.36 6.49 -0.25
CA ALA A 63 0.83 6.36 -1.62
C ALA A 63 1.70 7.57 -2.03
N PRO A 64 2.65 7.40 -2.95
CA PRO A 64 3.55 8.46 -3.39
C PRO A 64 2.84 9.56 -4.20
N THR A 65 1.75 9.23 -4.85
CA THR A 65 0.98 10.15 -5.69
C THR A 65 -0.51 10.08 -5.39
N GLU A 66 -1.23 11.16 -5.70
CA GLU A 66 -2.68 11.20 -5.55
C GLU A 66 -3.39 10.20 -6.46
N VAL A 67 -2.88 9.97 -7.66
CA VAL A 67 -3.44 8.98 -8.60
C VAL A 67 -3.40 7.58 -7.98
N LEU A 68 -2.27 7.18 -7.42
CA LEU A 68 -2.13 5.89 -6.74
C LEU A 68 -2.98 5.81 -5.46
N ALA A 69 -3.07 6.88 -4.69
CA ALA A 69 -3.95 6.93 -3.52
C ALA A 69 -5.42 6.70 -3.90
N ARG A 70 -5.90 7.34 -4.96
CA ARG A 70 -7.26 7.14 -5.47
C ARG A 70 -7.47 5.72 -6.00
N GLN A 71 -6.49 5.17 -6.69
CA GLN A 71 -6.55 3.80 -7.19
C GLN A 71 -6.64 2.76 -6.04
N HIS A 72 -5.84 2.92 -5.00
CA HIS A 72 -5.91 2.08 -3.80
C HIS A 72 -7.27 2.23 -3.10
N TYR A 73 -7.74 3.46 -2.92
CA TYR A 73 -9.04 3.75 -2.31
C TYR A 73 -10.18 3.04 -3.05
N GLU A 74 -10.27 3.22 -4.37
CA GLU A 74 -11.31 2.58 -5.19
C GLU A 74 -11.21 1.05 -5.15
N SER A 75 -9.98 0.52 -5.18
CA SER A 75 -9.75 -0.93 -5.10
C SER A 75 -10.22 -1.50 -3.76
N PHE A 76 -9.95 -0.82 -2.65
CA PHE A 76 -10.39 -1.24 -1.32
C PHE A 76 -11.91 -1.18 -1.19
N VAL A 77 -12.53 -0.07 -1.57
CA VAL A 77 -14.00 0.09 -1.51
C VAL A 77 -14.69 -1.03 -2.29
N LYS A 78 -14.32 -1.21 -3.57
CA LYS A 78 -14.90 -2.27 -4.42
C LYS A 78 -14.61 -3.67 -3.88
N GLY A 79 -13.39 -3.89 -3.37
CA GLY A 79 -12.98 -5.19 -2.81
C GLY A 79 -13.75 -5.55 -1.56
N PHE A 80 -13.94 -4.61 -0.65
CA PHE A 80 -14.66 -4.82 0.61
C PHE A 80 -16.16 -4.98 0.38
N GLU A 81 -16.76 -4.18 -0.49
CA GLU A 81 -18.17 -4.35 -0.90
C GLU A 81 -18.40 -5.75 -1.49
N LYS A 82 -17.54 -6.19 -2.40
CA LYS A 82 -17.62 -7.54 -2.99
C LYS A 82 -17.46 -8.66 -1.95
N ALA A 83 -16.61 -8.44 -0.96
CA ALA A 83 -16.36 -9.39 0.13
C ALA A 83 -17.40 -9.34 1.25
N GLY A 84 -18.36 -8.40 1.21
CA GLY A 84 -19.33 -8.20 2.30
C GLY A 84 -18.71 -7.71 3.60
N LEU A 85 -17.57 -7.02 3.54
CA LEU A 85 -16.88 -6.47 4.71
C LEU A 85 -17.36 -5.03 4.97
N ASP A 86 -17.88 -4.78 6.14
CA ASP A 86 -18.28 -3.43 6.58
C ASP A 86 -17.06 -2.66 7.13
N ILE A 87 -16.14 -2.35 6.24
CA ILE A 87 -14.93 -1.58 6.55
C ILE A 87 -14.99 -0.25 5.81
N ARG A 88 -15.09 0.84 6.55
CA ARG A 88 -15.09 2.17 5.96
C ARG A 88 -13.68 2.62 5.60
N VAL A 89 -13.47 2.92 4.33
CA VAL A 89 -12.24 3.50 3.80
C VAL A 89 -12.43 5.00 3.61
N GLU A 90 -11.46 5.80 4.04
CA GLU A 90 -11.44 7.25 3.85
C GLU A 90 -10.27 7.66 2.97
N LEU A 91 -10.52 8.58 2.02
CA LEU A 91 -9.48 9.16 1.17
C LEU A 91 -9.06 10.53 1.70
N LEU A 92 -7.76 10.78 1.80
CA LEU A 92 -7.22 12.10 2.18
C LEU A 92 -6.07 12.50 1.27
N VAL A 93 -6.34 13.43 0.34
CA VAL A 93 -5.37 13.90 -0.66
C VAL A 93 -5.36 15.43 -0.78
N GLY A 94 -4.30 15.96 -1.39
CA GLY A 94 -4.07 17.39 -1.48
C GLY A 94 -5.16 18.18 -2.21
N SER A 95 -5.70 17.64 -3.31
CA SER A 95 -6.67 18.29 -4.18
C SER A 95 -8.10 18.36 -3.62
N MET A 96 -8.38 17.71 -2.50
CA MET A 96 -9.71 17.78 -1.86
C MET A 96 -10.04 19.19 -1.39
N THR A 97 -11.32 19.57 -1.51
CA THR A 97 -11.83 20.84 -1.01
C THR A 97 -11.72 20.93 0.51
N ALA A 98 -11.76 22.15 1.05
CA ALA A 98 -11.72 22.37 2.50
C ALA A 98 -12.86 21.67 3.24
N LYS A 99 -14.06 21.62 2.63
CA LYS A 99 -15.23 20.91 3.18
C LYS A 99 -14.98 19.41 3.23
N GLN A 100 -14.53 18.81 2.13
CA GLN A 100 -14.22 17.38 2.06
C GLN A 100 -13.15 16.97 3.07
N LYS A 101 -12.06 17.77 3.19
CA LYS A 101 -11.01 17.53 4.19
C LYS A 101 -11.56 17.60 5.62
N LYS A 102 -12.40 18.59 5.94
CA LYS A 102 -13.01 18.71 7.26
C LYS A 102 -13.86 17.49 7.61
N GLU A 103 -14.66 17.01 6.66
CA GLU A 103 -15.47 15.80 6.84
C GLU A 103 -14.61 14.54 7.02
N ALA A 104 -13.51 14.40 6.22
CA ALA A 104 -12.57 13.31 6.35
C ALA A 104 -11.87 13.34 7.71
N TYR A 105 -11.39 14.50 8.16
CA TYR A 105 -10.77 14.64 9.49
C TYR A 105 -11.73 14.24 10.62
N ALA A 106 -13.00 14.60 10.54
CA ALA A 106 -13.98 14.20 11.54
C ALA A 106 -14.12 12.68 11.61
N ARG A 107 -14.26 12.01 10.44
CA ARG A 107 -14.38 10.54 10.37
C ARG A 107 -13.12 9.78 10.76
N ILE A 108 -11.95 10.39 10.62
CA ILE A 108 -10.68 9.82 11.09
C ILE A 108 -10.62 9.95 12.61
N ALA A 109 -10.94 11.13 13.14
CA ALA A 109 -10.83 11.43 14.57
C ALA A 109 -11.85 10.66 15.43
N ASP A 110 -13.07 10.43 14.93
CA ASP A 110 -14.08 9.66 15.64
C ASP A 110 -13.91 8.13 15.51
N GLY A 111 -13.02 7.69 14.60
CA GLY A 111 -12.72 6.28 14.35
C GLY A 111 -13.74 5.58 13.44
N THR A 112 -14.67 6.32 12.82
CA THR A 112 -15.60 5.77 11.82
C THR A 112 -14.84 5.25 10.59
N ALA A 113 -13.75 5.93 10.19
CA ALA A 113 -12.85 5.45 9.16
C ALA A 113 -11.86 4.43 9.76
N GLY A 114 -11.99 3.16 9.38
CA GLY A 114 -11.07 2.10 9.80
C GLY A 114 -9.77 2.08 8.98
N ILE A 115 -9.88 2.36 7.68
CA ILE A 115 -8.73 2.43 6.78
C ILE A 115 -8.67 3.83 6.16
N ILE A 116 -7.51 4.44 6.21
CA ILE A 116 -7.26 5.78 5.66
C ILE A 116 -6.22 5.67 4.54
N VAL A 117 -6.59 6.08 3.32
CA VAL A 117 -5.72 6.08 2.15
C VAL A 117 -5.40 7.51 1.76
N GLY A 118 -4.14 7.82 1.51
CA GLY A 118 -3.79 9.17 1.09
C GLY A 118 -2.33 9.33 0.68
N THR A 119 -1.92 10.59 0.60
CA THR A 119 -0.53 10.98 0.34
C THR A 119 0.10 11.56 1.61
N HIS A 120 1.09 12.41 1.49
CA HIS A 120 1.65 13.18 2.62
C HIS A 120 0.61 13.96 3.43
N ALA A 121 -0.62 14.10 2.93
CA ALA A 121 -1.69 14.71 3.70
C ALA A 121 -2.01 13.94 5.00
N LEU A 122 -1.70 12.63 5.07
CA LEU A 122 -1.92 11.78 6.24
C LEU A 122 -1.06 12.16 7.45
N ILE A 123 0.12 12.75 7.23
CA ILE A 123 1.06 13.13 8.30
C ILE A 123 0.92 14.59 8.75
N GLN A 124 0.02 15.38 8.13
CA GLN A 124 -0.20 16.77 8.53
C GLN A 124 -0.70 16.86 9.97
N GLU A 125 -0.30 17.91 10.70
CA GLU A 125 -0.67 18.14 12.12
C GLU A 125 -2.17 18.09 12.37
N LYS A 126 -2.96 18.54 11.42
CA LYS A 126 -4.43 18.59 11.50
C LYS A 126 -5.13 17.22 11.46
N VAL A 127 -4.41 16.16 11.12
CA VAL A 127 -4.98 14.81 11.09
C VAL A 127 -4.80 14.19 12.48
N GLU A 128 -5.88 14.01 13.18
CA GLU A 128 -5.95 13.32 14.45
C GLU A 128 -6.54 11.93 14.23
N TYR A 129 -5.82 10.90 14.64
CA TYR A 129 -6.29 9.53 14.59
C TYR A 129 -6.81 9.12 15.95
N LYS A 130 -7.91 8.34 15.99
CA LYS A 130 -8.43 7.83 17.25
C LYS A 130 -7.51 6.77 17.85
N GLU A 131 -7.18 5.75 17.07
CA GLU A 131 -6.35 4.60 17.49
C GLU A 131 -5.58 4.05 16.27
N LEU A 132 -4.60 4.81 15.76
CA LEU A 132 -3.76 4.38 14.64
C LEU A 132 -2.77 3.32 15.09
N ALA A 133 -2.89 2.09 14.56
CA ALA A 133 -2.01 0.97 14.92
C ALA A 133 -1.12 0.49 13.76
N LEU A 134 -1.46 0.78 12.51
CA LEU A 134 -0.69 0.35 11.35
C LEU A 134 -0.54 1.48 10.32
N VAL A 135 0.68 1.67 9.84
CA VAL A 135 1.00 2.55 8.70
C VAL A 135 1.70 1.74 7.63
N ILE A 136 1.16 1.78 6.42
CA ILE A 136 1.75 1.15 5.24
C ILE A 136 2.18 2.25 4.26
N THR A 137 3.38 2.13 3.69
CA THR A 137 3.87 3.03 2.65
C THR A 137 4.15 2.28 1.38
N ASP A 138 3.60 2.78 0.27
CA ASP A 138 3.76 2.18 -1.05
C ASP A 138 4.86 2.92 -1.83
N GLU A 139 5.88 2.15 -2.31
CA GLU A 139 6.96 2.57 -3.22
C GLU A 139 7.70 3.88 -2.89
N GLN A 140 7.77 4.29 -1.64
CA GLN A 140 8.39 5.56 -1.29
C GLN A 140 9.85 5.41 -0.91
N HIS A 141 10.76 5.58 -1.88
CA HIS A 141 12.22 5.68 -1.67
C HIS A 141 12.65 6.82 -0.72
N ARG A 142 11.72 7.63 -0.24
CA ARG A 142 11.95 8.77 0.64
C ARG A 142 11.26 8.67 2.00
N PHE A 143 10.76 7.50 2.38
CA PHE A 143 10.20 7.29 3.72
C PHE A 143 11.35 7.19 4.73
N GLY A 144 11.94 8.35 4.99
CA GLY A 144 13.06 8.47 5.93
C GLY A 144 12.60 8.43 7.39
N VAL A 145 13.59 8.34 8.28
CA VAL A 145 13.47 8.38 9.74
C VAL A 145 12.54 9.52 10.24
N ASN A 146 12.47 10.63 9.53
CA ASN A 146 11.63 11.78 9.89
C ASN A 146 10.13 11.49 9.81
N GLN A 147 9.66 10.78 8.80
CA GLN A 147 8.22 10.50 8.65
C GLN A 147 7.73 9.44 9.65
N ARG A 148 8.58 8.49 10.06
CA ARG A 148 8.29 7.61 11.20
C ARG A 148 8.10 8.42 12.48
N ARG A 149 8.96 9.41 12.69
CA ARG A 149 8.89 10.33 13.81
C ARG A 149 7.59 11.14 13.81
N ASP A 150 7.13 11.58 12.61
CA ASP A 150 5.89 12.34 12.47
C ASP A 150 4.66 11.50 12.83
N PHE A 151 4.62 10.22 12.46
CA PHE A 151 3.55 9.31 12.89
C PHE A 151 3.65 8.95 14.38
N SER A 152 4.87 8.77 14.92
CA SER A 152 5.07 8.48 16.34
C SER A 152 4.63 9.63 17.25
N GLN A 153 4.63 10.87 16.75
CA GLN A 153 4.13 12.04 17.48
C GLN A 153 2.59 12.13 17.52
N LYS A 154 1.88 11.36 16.67
CA LYS A 154 0.42 11.39 16.55
C LYS A 154 -0.32 10.40 17.45
N GLY A 155 0.34 9.73 18.35
CA GLY A 155 -0.26 8.76 19.30
C GLY A 155 0.71 7.67 19.73
N LYS A 156 0.18 6.52 20.13
CA LYS A 156 0.99 5.31 20.37
C LYS A 156 1.67 4.96 19.04
N SER A 157 2.98 4.72 19.06
CA SER A 157 3.76 4.40 17.85
C SER A 157 3.11 3.26 17.06
N PRO A 158 2.69 3.48 15.80
CA PRO A 158 2.07 2.43 15.01
C PRO A 158 3.11 1.44 14.49
N HIS A 159 2.67 0.23 14.13
CA HIS A 159 3.44 -0.69 13.30
C HIS A 159 3.67 -0.08 11.91
N ILE A 160 4.82 -0.35 11.31
CA ILE A 160 5.20 0.22 10.01
C ILE A 160 5.53 -0.89 9.03
N LEU A 161 4.82 -0.88 7.89
CA LEU A 161 5.14 -1.71 6.73
C LEU A 161 5.55 -0.81 5.57
N VAL A 162 6.66 -1.13 4.96
CA VAL A 162 7.16 -0.45 3.74
C VAL A 162 7.06 -1.43 2.58
N MET A 163 6.45 -1.05 1.48
CA MET A 163 6.43 -1.86 0.26
C MET A 163 7.39 -1.30 -0.77
N SER A 164 8.18 -2.17 -1.42
CA SER A 164 9.07 -1.78 -2.50
C SER A 164 9.05 -2.80 -3.65
N ALA A 165 8.97 -2.28 -4.88
CA ALA A 165 9.15 -3.09 -6.08
C ALA A 165 10.63 -3.25 -6.48
N THR A 166 11.51 -2.37 -5.99
CA THR A 166 12.93 -2.46 -6.29
C THR A 166 13.63 -3.37 -5.30
N PRO A 167 14.50 -4.30 -5.77
CA PRO A 167 15.32 -5.09 -4.88
C PRO A 167 16.33 -4.17 -4.18
N ILE A 168 16.12 -3.94 -2.89
CA ILE A 168 17.04 -3.16 -2.05
C ILE A 168 17.93 -4.15 -1.31
N PRO A 169 19.26 -4.11 -1.48
CA PRO A 169 20.17 -4.94 -0.69
C PRO A 169 19.94 -4.73 0.80
N ARG A 170 19.96 -5.81 1.60
CA ARG A 170 19.68 -5.76 3.03
C ARG A 170 20.51 -4.71 3.77
N THR A 171 21.79 -4.60 3.43
CA THR A 171 22.69 -3.57 3.99
C THR A 171 22.22 -2.15 3.69
N LEU A 172 21.75 -1.90 2.47
CA LEU A 172 21.21 -0.59 2.08
C LEU A 172 19.86 -0.33 2.74
N ALA A 173 19.01 -1.34 2.89
CA ALA A 173 17.74 -1.23 3.60
C ALA A 173 17.95 -0.82 5.06
N ILE A 174 18.90 -1.43 5.76
CA ILE A 174 19.27 -1.06 7.14
C ILE A 174 19.79 0.38 7.22
N ILE A 175 20.61 0.81 6.25
CA ILE A 175 21.13 2.20 6.22
C ILE A 175 20.00 3.22 5.98
N LEU A 176 19.09 2.92 5.05
CA LEU A 176 18.02 3.86 4.65
C LEU A 176 16.85 3.89 5.62
N TYR A 177 16.52 2.74 6.21
CA TYR A 177 15.30 2.56 6.99
C TYR A 177 15.55 2.19 8.45
N GLY A 178 16.80 1.95 8.85
CA GLY A 178 17.16 1.48 10.18
C GLY A 178 16.87 -0.01 10.36
N ASP A 179 16.55 -0.43 11.57
CA ASP A 179 16.25 -1.82 11.92
C ASP A 179 14.89 -2.23 11.33
N LEU A 180 14.92 -2.75 10.09
CA LEU A 180 13.75 -3.32 9.41
C LEU A 180 13.95 -4.82 9.19
N ASP A 181 12.95 -5.59 9.55
CA ASP A 181 12.81 -6.95 9.05
C ASP A 181 12.42 -6.94 7.58
N ILE A 182 12.86 -7.94 6.83
CA ILE A 182 12.63 -8.02 5.38
C ILE A 182 11.88 -9.29 5.04
N SER A 183 10.74 -9.13 4.36
CA SER A 183 10.00 -10.22 3.70
C SER A 183 10.12 -10.07 2.20
N ILE A 184 10.47 -11.17 1.51
CA ILE A 184 10.62 -11.20 0.06
C ILE A 184 9.49 -12.02 -0.55
N ILE A 185 8.73 -11.40 -1.47
CA ILE A 185 7.75 -12.10 -2.32
C ILE A 185 8.44 -12.40 -3.65
N ASP A 186 9.01 -13.57 -3.75
CA ASP A 186 9.80 -14.08 -4.87
C ASP A 186 8.99 -14.96 -5.84
N GLU A 187 7.69 -15.10 -5.60
CA GLU A 187 6.76 -15.84 -6.45
C GLU A 187 5.81 -14.87 -7.19
N MET A 188 5.52 -15.20 -8.45
CA MET A 188 4.51 -14.50 -9.23
C MET A 188 3.18 -15.25 -9.19
N PRO A 189 2.02 -14.53 -9.16
CA PRO A 189 0.72 -15.15 -9.27
C PRO A 189 0.61 -15.98 -10.56
N ALA A 190 -0.03 -17.16 -10.49
CA ALA A 190 -0.08 -18.14 -11.56
C ALA A 190 -0.66 -17.64 -12.90
N ASN A 191 -1.50 -16.59 -12.86
CA ASN A 191 -2.17 -16.05 -14.04
C ASN A 191 -1.38 -14.91 -14.73
N ARG A 192 -0.16 -14.61 -14.31
CA ARG A 192 0.65 -13.57 -14.94
C ARG A 192 1.31 -14.09 -16.21
N LEU A 193 0.98 -13.47 -17.32
CA LEU A 193 1.63 -13.78 -18.60
C LEU A 193 3.09 -13.28 -18.57
N PRO A 194 4.06 -14.08 -19.07
CA PRO A 194 5.45 -13.66 -19.14
C PRO A 194 5.61 -12.47 -20.09
N ILE A 195 6.39 -11.48 -19.67
CA ILE A 195 6.72 -10.33 -20.51
C ILE A 195 7.72 -10.79 -21.56
N LYS A 196 7.39 -10.60 -22.83
CA LYS A 196 8.32 -10.84 -23.94
C LYS A 196 9.11 -9.57 -24.20
N ASN A 197 10.40 -9.58 -23.90
CA ASN A 197 11.31 -8.50 -24.24
C ASN A 197 11.91 -8.75 -25.63
N CYS A 198 11.95 -7.70 -26.46
CA CYS A 198 12.54 -7.75 -27.78
C CYS A 198 13.42 -6.52 -27.97
N VAL A 199 14.68 -6.72 -28.35
CA VAL A 199 15.57 -5.65 -28.77
C VAL A 199 15.46 -5.52 -30.27
N VAL A 200 15.07 -4.36 -30.74
CA VAL A 200 14.86 -4.09 -32.16
C VAL A 200 15.64 -2.86 -32.58
N ASP A 201 15.95 -2.78 -33.88
CA ASP A 201 16.59 -1.60 -34.46
C ASP A 201 15.59 -0.45 -34.72
N GLU A 202 16.09 0.69 -35.18
CA GLU A 202 15.26 1.88 -35.42
C GLU A 202 14.22 1.66 -36.55
N SER A 203 14.44 0.74 -37.46
CA SER A 203 13.51 0.43 -38.56
C SER A 203 12.19 -0.15 -38.09
N TYR A 204 12.18 -0.73 -36.87
CA TYR A 204 10.99 -1.30 -36.25
C TYR A 204 10.08 -0.27 -35.57
N ARG A 205 10.59 0.98 -35.34
CA ARG A 205 9.82 2.04 -34.64
C ARG A 205 8.42 2.28 -35.17
N PRO A 206 8.17 2.38 -36.49
CA PRO A 206 6.82 2.60 -37.01
C PRO A 206 5.85 1.49 -36.64
N LYS A 207 6.31 0.23 -36.64
CA LYS A 207 5.50 -0.92 -36.25
C LYS A 207 5.22 -0.92 -34.75
N ALA A 208 6.20 -0.56 -33.92
CA ALA A 208 6.03 -0.45 -32.47
C ALA A 208 5.00 0.61 -32.11
N TYR A 209 5.08 1.80 -32.74
CA TYR A 209 4.11 2.87 -32.50
C TYR A 209 2.70 2.50 -32.99
N ALA A 210 2.56 1.87 -34.12
CA ALA A 210 1.28 1.40 -34.60
C ALA A 210 0.66 0.36 -33.62
N CYS A 211 1.47 -0.54 -33.08
CA CYS A 211 1.03 -1.50 -32.09
C CYS A 211 0.58 -0.82 -30.79
N LEU A 212 1.33 0.16 -30.30
CA LEU A 212 0.98 0.92 -29.09
C LEU A 212 -0.32 1.71 -29.27
N LEU A 213 -0.52 2.37 -30.39
CA LEU A 213 -1.76 3.10 -30.69
C LEU A 213 -2.98 2.16 -30.76
N TYR A 214 -2.79 0.96 -31.31
CA TYR A 214 -3.87 -0.03 -31.41
C TYR A 214 -4.20 -0.69 -30.06
N THR A 215 -3.20 -0.96 -29.21
CA THR A 215 -3.38 -1.70 -27.96
C THR A 215 -3.64 -0.80 -26.74
N SER A 216 -3.33 0.50 -26.85
CA SER A 216 -3.55 1.51 -25.81
C SER A 216 -4.24 2.72 -26.43
N PRO A 217 -5.55 2.63 -26.72
CA PRO A 217 -6.30 3.77 -27.27
C PRO A 217 -6.20 4.94 -26.32
N SER A 218 -5.99 6.12 -26.89
CA SER A 218 -5.91 7.37 -26.11
C SER A 218 -7.26 7.66 -25.44
N PRO A 219 -7.30 8.16 -24.22
CA PRO A 219 -8.54 8.60 -23.58
C PRO A 219 -9.28 9.73 -24.30
N ARG A 220 -8.76 10.20 -25.45
CA ARG A 220 -9.32 11.29 -26.25
C ARG A 220 -10.01 10.82 -27.54
N ASP A 221 -10.07 9.51 -27.78
CA ASP A 221 -10.80 8.94 -28.95
C ASP A 221 -12.16 8.43 -28.55
#